data_8377980932a1a28045484d7db54e1a44
#
_entry.id   8377980932a1a28045484d7db54e1a44
#
_cell.length_a   1.000
_cell.length_b   1.000
_cell.length_c   1.000
_cell.angle_alpha   90.00
_cell.angle_beta   90.00
_cell.angle_gamma   90.00
#
_symmetry.space_group_name_H-M   'P 1'
#
loop_
_entity.id
_entity.type
_entity.pdbx_description
1 polymer ?
#
loop_
_entity_poly.entity_id
_entity_poly.type
_entity_poly.pdbx_seq_one_letter_code
_entity_poly.pdbx_strand_id
1 'polypeptide(L)'
;EAALERMKADWERYQSVVKRDKDGNPLNDLKIDTCNLPDEKNMGIHLQGLATKTDTHGHYQRVGEVYGFPISIISEKTLVDGKESVQNRFVVEGNYKYKYNNGFIAMSDTQAACMNFVNALEKIPGIIAQYEERTAKLKADVPQLEAIISKTWGKENELKQLKSELTSLDRKITAELAPKHDENDGTENKQEQSQQSQLDVISMKADSPPSSQSQQPSMVAEPKAVYHHSARTHTSRRI
;
A
#
# COMPACT_ATOMS: atom_id res chain seq x y z
N GLU A 1 3.62 4.31 14.69
CA GLU A 1 4.03 3.92 16.06
C GLU A 1 3.22 2.72 16.56
N ALA A 2 1.89 2.71 16.53
CA ALA A 2 1.07 1.58 17.02
C ALA A 2 1.36 0.23 16.30
N ALA A 3 1.71 0.23 15.01
CA ALA A 3 2.10 -0.98 14.29
C ALA A 3 3.46 -1.52 14.76
N LEU A 4 4.38 -0.62 15.10
CA LEU A 4 5.70 -0.98 15.61
C LEU A 4 5.60 -1.69 16.97
N GLU A 5 4.79 -1.16 17.88
CA GLU A 5 4.56 -1.77 19.18
C GLU A 5 3.92 -3.16 19.08
N ARG A 6 2.98 -3.34 18.14
CA ARG A 6 2.39 -4.66 17.84
C ARG A 6 3.43 -5.66 17.34
N MET A 7 4.32 -5.25 16.45
CA MET A 7 5.39 -6.11 15.94
C MET A 7 6.42 -6.47 17.02
N LYS A 8 6.76 -5.53 17.91
CA LYS A 8 7.64 -5.79 19.06
C LYS A 8 7.02 -6.81 20.03
N ALA A 9 5.73 -6.65 20.34
CA ALA A 9 5.02 -7.59 21.18
C ALA A 9 4.95 -9.01 20.57
N ASP A 10 4.73 -9.11 19.26
CA ASP A 10 4.74 -10.39 18.55
C ASP A 10 6.14 -11.02 18.55
N TRP A 11 7.20 -10.22 18.43
CA TRP A 11 8.57 -10.69 18.49
C TRP A 11 8.93 -11.23 19.88
N GLU A 12 8.58 -10.51 20.94
CA GLU A 12 8.77 -10.96 22.33
C GLU A 12 8.03 -12.27 22.59
N ARG A 13 6.76 -12.36 22.15
CA ARG A 13 5.97 -13.58 22.23
C ARG A 13 6.66 -14.74 21.50
N TYR A 14 7.13 -14.53 20.28
CA TYR A 14 7.83 -15.56 19.50
C TYR A 14 9.12 -15.99 20.20
N GLN A 15 9.93 -15.05 20.69
CA GLN A 15 11.17 -15.36 21.40
C GLN A 15 10.93 -16.19 22.68
N SER A 16 9.79 -16.03 23.33
CA SER A 16 9.45 -16.79 24.55
C SER A 16 9.09 -18.26 24.28
N VAL A 17 8.71 -18.62 23.04
CA VAL A 17 8.22 -19.96 22.68
C VAL A 17 9.10 -20.70 21.68
N VAL A 18 9.95 -19.98 20.93
CA VAL A 18 10.79 -20.58 19.90
C VAL A 18 11.77 -21.59 20.47
N LYS A 19 11.82 -22.76 19.84
CA LYS A 19 12.80 -23.81 20.12
C LYS A 19 13.91 -23.73 19.07
N ARG A 20 15.16 -23.79 19.52
CA ARG A 20 16.33 -23.72 18.63
C ARG A 20 17.18 -24.98 18.77
N ASP A 21 17.85 -25.35 17.69
CA ASP A 21 18.84 -26.40 17.69
C ASP A 21 20.16 -25.95 18.36
N LYS A 22 21.18 -26.85 18.36
CA LYS A 22 22.49 -26.55 18.93
C LYS A 22 23.25 -25.44 18.19
N ASP A 23 22.89 -25.20 16.94
CA ASP A 23 23.50 -24.18 16.07
C ASP A 23 22.72 -22.85 16.11
N GLY A 24 21.64 -22.79 16.91
CA GLY A 24 20.81 -21.61 17.10
C GLY A 24 19.72 -21.45 16.03
N ASN A 25 19.55 -22.39 15.11
CA ASN A 25 18.49 -22.33 14.12
C ASN A 25 17.13 -22.68 14.74
N PRO A 26 16.05 -21.99 14.36
CA PRO A 26 14.73 -22.30 14.87
C PRO A 26 14.27 -23.66 14.34
N LEU A 27 13.72 -24.48 15.21
CA LEU A 27 13.11 -25.75 14.84
C LEU A 27 11.73 -25.51 14.23
N ASN A 28 11.25 -26.47 13.47
CA ASN A 28 9.90 -26.42 12.92
C ASN A 28 8.88 -26.88 14.00
N ASP A 29 7.93 -26.01 14.37
CA ASP A 29 6.80 -26.32 15.29
C ASP A 29 5.45 -26.13 14.55
N LEU A 30 5.44 -26.40 13.25
CA LEU A 30 4.27 -26.26 12.39
C LEU A 30 3.24 -27.36 12.70
N LYS A 31 1.98 -26.96 12.82
CA LYS A 31 0.81 -27.82 12.93
C LYS A 31 -0.21 -27.41 11.88
N ILE A 32 -0.69 -28.35 11.08
CA ILE A 32 -1.71 -28.13 10.06
C ILE A 32 -3.00 -28.80 10.50
N ASP A 33 -4.09 -28.03 10.58
CA ASP A 33 -5.38 -28.47 11.14
C ASP A 33 -5.97 -29.69 10.41
N THR A 34 -5.70 -29.83 9.10
CA THR A 34 -6.24 -30.89 8.25
C THR A 34 -5.24 -32.01 7.93
N CYS A 35 -4.02 -31.93 8.45
CA CYS A 35 -2.98 -32.92 8.20
C CYS A 35 -2.84 -33.86 9.42
N ASN A 36 -3.20 -35.13 9.24
CA ASN A 36 -3.10 -36.14 10.30
C ASN A 36 -1.70 -36.74 10.47
N LEU A 37 -0.76 -36.42 9.57
CA LEU A 37 0.60 -36.94 9.57
C LEU A 37 1.57 -35.84 9.98
N PRO A 38 2.20 -35.91 11.16
CA PRO A 38 3.05 -34.85 11.70
C PRO A 38 4.45 -34.77 11.07
N ASP A 39 4.70 -35.52 10.04
CA ASP A 39 5.98 -35.56 9.32
C ASP A 39 6.08 -34.39 8.33
N GLU A 40 7.22 -33.67 8.34
CA GLU A 40 7.46 -32.47 7.55
C GLU A 40 7.22 -32.67 6.05
N LYS A 41 7.54 -33.85 5.52
CA LYS A 41 7.32 -34.15 4.11
C LYS A 41 5.85 -34.17 3.76
N ASN A 42 5.03 -34.83 4.56
CA ASN A 42 3.59 -34.91 4.34
C ASN A 42 2.90 -33.56 4.58
N MET A 43 3.33 -32.81 5.62
CA MET A 43 2.85 -31.44 5.84
C MET A 43 3.20 -30.53 4.65
N GLY A 44 4.41 -30.62 4.12
CA GLY A 44 4.83 -29.84 2.96
C GLY A 44 4.02 -30.16 1.71
N ILE A 45 3.79 -31.45 1.42
CA ILE A 45 2.91 -31.87 0.30
C ILE A 45 1.48 -31.35 0.50
N HIS A 46 0.96 -31.41 1.72
CA HIS A 46 -0.37 -30.90 2.04
C HIS A 46 -0.48 -29.39 1.80
N LEU A 47 0.51 -28.61 2.26
CA LEU A 47 0.59 -27.16 2.02
C LEU A 47 0.67 -26.82 0.53
N GLN A 48 1.46 -27.57 -0.26
CA GLN A 48 1.53 -27.41 -1.71
C GLN A 48 0.18 -27.71 -2.37
N GLY A 49 -0.54 -28.71 -1.85
CA GLY A 49 -1.91 -29.01 -2.26
C GLY A 49 -2.88 -27.84 -1.96
N LEU A 50 -2.81 -27.27 -0.76
CA LEU A 50 -3.60 -26.09 -0.39
C LEU A 50 -3.26 -24.89 -1.28
N ALA A 51 -1.97 -24.66 -1.55
CA ALA A 51 -1.52 -23.56 -2.40
C ALA A 51 -2.08 -23.61 -3.82
N THR A 52 -2.36 -24.83 -4.33
CA THR A 52 -2.84 -25.03 -5.72
C THR A 52 -4.34 -25.19 -5.84
N LYS A 53 -5.01 -25.73 -4.83
CA LYS A 53 -6.41 -26.18 -4.93
C LYS A 53 -7.41 -25.33 -4.15
N THR A 54 -6.95 -24.50 -3.20
CA THR A 54 -7.85 -23.72 -2.36
C THR A 54 -8.36 -22.50 -3.10
N ASP A 55 -9.66 -22.21 -2.97
CA ASP A 55 -10.25 -20.92 -3.30
C ASP A 55 -10.99 -20.40 -2.08
N THR A 56 -10.46 -19.35 -1.49
CA THR A 56 -11.04 -18.70 -0.30
C THR A 56 -11.95 -17.53 -0.64
N HIS A 57 -12.18 -17.28 -1.93
CA HIS A 57 -12.99 -16.13 -2.41
C HIS A 57 -12.57 -14.78 -1.78
N GLY A 58 -11.26 -14.60 -1.53
CA GLY A 58 -10.73 -13.37 -0.95
C GLY A 58 -10.83 -13.25 0.57
N HIS A 59 -11.26 -14.30 1.27
CA HIS A 59 -11.31 -14.33 2.74
C HIS A 59 -10.13 -15.11 3.32
N TYR A 60 -9.70 -14.71 4.52
CA TYR A 60 -8.68 -15.47 5.26
C TYR A 60 -9.31 -16.75 5.82
N GLN A 61 -8.73 -17.89 5.47
CA GLN A 61 -9.11 -19.19 6.00
C GLN A 61 -7.95 -19.77 6.80
N ARG A 62 -8.19 -20.08 8.07
CA ARG A 62 -7.20 -20.73 8.93
C ARG A 62 -6.87 -22.12 8.38
N VAL A 63 -5.57 -22.46 8.40
CA VAL A 63 -5.05 -23.75 7.94
C VAL A 63 -4.16 -24.45 8.97
N GLY A 64 -3.73 -23.75 10.01
CA GLY A 64 -2.86 -24.31 11.04
C GLY A 64 -2.30 -23.27 12.00
N GLU A 65 -1.20 -23.62 12.64
CA GLU A 65 -0.45 -22.74 13.54
C GLU A 65 1.05 -23.06 13.54
N VAL A 66 1.86 -22.07 13.88
CA VAL A 66 3.30 -22.21 14.14
C VAL A 66 3.66 -21.44 15.41
N TYR A 67 4.25 -22.11 16.40
CA TYR A 67 4.57 -21.50 17.71
C TYR A 67 3.38 -20.77 18.37
N GLY A 68 2.15 -21.29 18.17
CA GLY A 68 0.93 -20.68 18.67
C GLY A 68 0.45 -19.45 17.89
N PHE A 69 1.10 -19.11 16.77
CA PHE A 69 0.59 -18.11 15.82
C PHE A 69 -0.27 -18.80 14.76
N PRO A 70 -1.52 -18.40 14.59
CA PRO A 70 -2.37 -18.94 13.54
C PRO A 70 -1.78 -18.70 12.14
N ILE A 71 -1.98 -19.65 11.25
CA ILE A 71 -1.64 -19.56 9.84
C ILE A 71 -2.93 -19.53 9.05
N SER A 72 -3.05 -18.56 8.16
CA SER A 72 -4.19 -18.44 7.25
C SER A 72 -3.74 -18.39 5.80
N ILE A 73 -4.60 -18.88 4.92
CA ILE A 73 -4.47 -18.79 3.47
C ILE A 73 -5.50 -17.81 2.92
N ILE A 74 -5.13 -17.05 1.90
CA ILE A 74 -6.03 -16.17 1.14
C ILE A 74 -5.81 -16.36 -0.35
N SER A 75 -6.91 -16.44 -1.10
CA SER A 75 -6.90 -16.50 -2.56
C SER A 75 -7.09 -15.08 -3.13
N GLU A 76 -6.11 -14.60 -3.88
CA GLU A 76 -6.15 -13.30 -4.55
C GLU A 76 -6.32 -13.52 -6.06
N LYS A 77 -7.29 -12.85 -6.68
CA LYS A 77 -7.44 -12.85 -8.14
C LYS A 77 -6.44 -11.88 -8.73
N THR A 78 -5.66 -12.33 -9.67
CA THR A 78 -4.67 -11.54 -10.40
C THR A 78 -4.87 -11.73 -11.90
N LEU A 79 -4.55 -10.70 -12.69
CA LEU A 79 -4.50 -10.80 -14.14
C LEU A 79 -3.07 -11.14 -14.55
N VAL A 80 -2.89 -12.33 -15.12
CA VAL A 80 -1.62 -12.76 -15.71
C VAL A 80 -1.86 -12.95 -17.20
N ASP A 81 -1.15 -12.20 -18.04
CA ASP A 81 -1.29 -12.20 -19.50
C ASP A 81 -2.74 -12.02 -19.99
N GLY A 82 -3.50 -11.15 -19.30
CA GLY A 82 -4.90 -10.87 -19.62
C GLY A 82 -5.90 -11.96 -19.22
N LYS A 83 -5.44 -13.01 -18.53
CA LYS A 83 -6.31 -14.08 -17.98
C LYS A 83 -6.40 -13.95 -16.47
N GLU A 84 -7.61 -14.14 -15.94
CA GLU A 84 -7.79 -14.25 -14.49
C GLU A 84 -7.05 -15.51 -13.97
N SER A 85 -6.20 -15.31 -12.97
CA SER A 85 -5.51 -16.36 -12.25
C SER A 85 -5.75 -16.19 -10.75
N VAL A 86 -5.97 -17.28 -10.05
CA VAL A 86 -6.09 -17.29 -8.59
C VAL A 86 -4.71 -17.63 -8.01
N GLN A 87 -4.22 -16.76 -7.13
CA GLN A 87 -2.95 -16.97 -6.42
C GLN A 87 -3.21 -17.10 -4.92
N ASN A 88 -2.77 -18.20 -4.35
CA ASN A 88 -2.90 -18.47 -2.93
C ASN A 88 -1.68 -17.97 -2.16
N ARG A 89 -1.92 -17.20 -1.11
CA ARG A 89 -0.88 -16.64 -0.24
C ARG A 89 -1.13 -17.05 1.20
N PHE A 90 -0.07 -17.42 1.87
CA PHE A 90 -0.09 -17.77 3.28
C PHE A 90 0.39 -16.60 4.14
N VAL A 91 -0.22 -16.49 5.31
CA VAL A 91 0.05 -15.42 6.29
C VAL A 91 0.12 -16.01 7.67
N VAL A 92 1.12 -15.63 8.45
CA VAL A 92 1.18 -15.92 9.90
C VAL A 92 0.54 -14.74 10.64
N GLU A 93 -0.47 -15.01 11.44
CA GLU A 93 -1.27 -13.99 12.13
C GLU A 93 -0.79 -13.80 13.55
N GLY A 94 -0.23 -12.63 13.85
CA GLY A 94 0.02 -12.10 15.18
C GLY A 94 -0.87 -10.88 15.42
N ASN A 95 -0.42 -9.95 16.23
CA ASN A 95 -0.98 -8.58 16.27
C ASN A 95 -0.75 -7.84 14.96
N TYR A 96 0.21 -8.34 14.17
CA TYR A 96 0.48 -7.97 12.79
C TYR A 96 0.48 -9.22 11.91
N LYS A 97 0.35 -9.06 10.58
CA LYS A 97 0.35 -10.18 9.63
C LYS A 97 1.71 -10.31 8.95
N TYR A 98 2.35 -11.47 9.14
CA TYR A 98 3.69 -11.73 8.63
C TYR A 98 3.66 -12.65 7.43
N LYS A 99 4.49 -12.35 6.43
CA LYS A 99 4.63 -13.13 5.20
C LYS A 99 6.10 -13.39 4.92
N TYR A 100 6.44 -14.60 4.52
CA TYR A 100 7.71 -14.93 3.90
C TYR A 100 7.50 -15.11 2.39
N ASN A 101 8.46 -14.70 1.57
CA ASN A 101 8.36 -14.82 0.11
C ASN A 101 7.00 -14.33 -0.44
N ASN A 102 6.57 -13.15 0.00
CA ASN A 102 5.27 -12.55 -0.36
C ASN A 102 4.04 -13.47 -0.13
N GLY A 103 4.17 -14.43 0.79
CA GLY A 103 3.11 -15.40 1.10
C GLY A 103 3.10 -16.66 0.22
N PHE A 104 4.01 -16.77 -0.76
CA PHE A 104 4.14 -17.99 -1.55
C PHE A 104 5.02 -19.01 -0.83
N ILE A 105 4.60 -20.27 -0.84
CA ILE A 105 5.40 -21.36 -0.30
C ILE A 105 6.30 -21.99 -1.38
N ALA A 106 7.33 -22.71 -0.95
CA ALA A 106 8.20 -23.45 -1.86
C ALA A 106 7.45 -24.63 -2.49
N MET A 107 7.31 -24.64 -3.80
CA MET A 107 6.59 -25.72 -4.52
C MET A 107 7.47 -26.91 -4.89
N SER A 108 8.81 -26.74 -4.90
CA SER A 108 9.76 -27.79 -5.25
C SER A 108 10.37 -28.49 -4.04
N ASP A 109 10.22 -27.92 -2.83
CA ASP A 109 10.83 -28.40 -1.61
C ASP A 109 9.82 -28.37 -0.46
N THR A 110 9.45 -29.54 0.04
CA THR A 110 8.46 -29.72 1.10
C THR A 110 8.94 -29.20 2.45
N GLN A 111 10.22 -29.36 2.76
CA GLN A 111 10.81 -28.87 4.00
C GLN A 111 10.87 -27.33 3.99
N ALA A 112 11.33 -26.76 2.89
CA ALA A 112 11.32 -25.29 2.72
C ALA A 112 9.89 -24.72 2.78
N ALA A 113 8.88 -25.44 2.27
CA ALA A 113 7.48 -25.03 2.38
C ALA A 113 7.02 -24.94 3.85
N CYS A 114 7.42 -25.90 4.69
CA CYS A 114 7.11 -25.86 6.13
C CYS A 114 7.87 -24.75 6.85
N MET A 115 9.14 -24.51 6.49
CA MET A 115 9.97 -23.48 7.14
C MET A 115 9.57 -22.05 6.76
N ASN A 116 8.78 -21.84 5.71
CA ASN A 116 8.33 -20.51 5.31
C ASN A 116 7.64 -19.72 6.45
N PHE A 117 6.91 -20.40 7.32
CA PHE A 117 6.18 -19.79 8.42
C PHE A 117 7.11 -19.37 9.56
N VAL A 118 8.08 -20.23 9.89
CA VAL A 118 9.14 -19.91 10.87
C VAL A 118 9.97 -18.72 10.35
N ASN A 119 10.37 -18.76 9.08
CA ASN A 119 11.10 -17.68 8.42
C ASN A 119 10.31 -16.36 8.38
N ALA A 120 8.97 -16.40 8.33
CA ALA A 120 8.15 -15.21 8.41
C ALA A 120 8.26 -14.54 9.80
N LEU A 121 8.32 -15.34 10.87
CA LEU A 121 8.51 -14.83 12.23
C LEU A 121 9.96 -14.37 12.48
N GLU A 122 10.96 -15.10 11.98
CA GLU A 122 12.38 -14.68 12.08
C GLU A 122 12.68 -13.37 11.33
N LYS A 123 11.88 -12.97 10.37
CA LYS A 123 11.99 -11.68 9.68
C LYS A 123 11.47 -10.48 10.49
N ILE A 124 10.76 -10.69 11.59
CA ILE A 124 10.14 -9.62 12.38
C ILE A 124 11.15 -8.53 12.80
N PRO A 125 12.35 -8.83 13.32
CA PRO A 125 13.32 -7.79 13.69
C PRO A 125 13.74 -6.91 12.50
N GLY A 126 13.92 -7.52 11.33
CA GLY A 126 14.23 -6.78 10.11
C GLY A 126 13.09 -5.83 9.68
N ILE A 127 11.84 -6.27 9.84
CA ILE A 127 10.66 -5.43 9.57
C ILE A 127 10.60 -4.28 10.58
N ILE A 128 10.82 -4.55 11.85
CA ILE A 128 10.87 -3.54 12.92
C ILE A 128 11.91 -2.46 12.58
N ALA A 129 13.15 -2.87 12.25
CA ALA A 129 14.22 -1.95 11.90
C ALA A 129 13.87 -1.04 10.71
N GLN A 130 13.27 -1.60 9.65
CA GLN A 130 12.81 -0.83 8.49
C GLN A 130 11.70 0.18 8.87
N TYR A 131 10.77 -0.19 9.72
CA TYR A 131 9.72 0.73 10.20
C TYR A 131 10.28 1.84 11.10
N GLU A 132 11.27 1.54 11.94
CA GLU A 132 11.95 2.52 12.78
C GLU A 132 12.70 3.54 11.94
N GLU A 133 13.49 3.08 10.95
CA GLU A 133 14.20 3.95 10.02
C GLU A 133 13.24 4.85 9.24
N ARG A 134 12.18 4.27 8.67
CA ARG A 134 11.16 5.03 7.93
C ARG A 134 10.47 6.06 8.82
N THR A 135 10.15 5.70 10.06
CA THR A 135 9.51 6.59 11.02
C THR A 135 10.44 7.74 11.40
N ALA A 136 11.73 7.46 11.63
CA ALA A 136 12.73 8.48 11.92
C ALA A 136 12.89 9.47 10.75
N LYS A 137 12.94 8.97 9.51
CA LYS A 137 13.00 9.79 8.31
C LYS A 137 11.77 10.69 8.17
N LEU A 138 10.56 10.13 8.30
CA LEU A 138 9.34 10.92 8.22
C LEU A 138 9.26 11.98 9.33
N LYS A 139 9.72 11.68 10.54
CA LYS A 139 9.79 12.66 11.64
C LYS A 139 10.78 13.79 11.34
N ALA A 140 11.86 13.51 10.61
CA ALA A 140 12.82 14.54 10.19
C ALA A 140 12.28 15.39 9.02
N ASP A 141 11.46 14.82 8.14
CA ASP A 141 10.89 15.52 6.98
C ASP A 141 9.75 16.48 7.39
N VAL A 142 8.97 16.17 8.44
CA VAL A 142 7.82 16.97 8.90
C VAL A 142 8.19 18.44 9.16
N PRO A 143 9.22 18.78 9.97
CA PRO A 143 9.54 20.18 10.24
C PRO A 143 10.00 20.94 8.99
N GLN A 144 10.63 20.25 8.03
CA GLN A 144 11.02 20.86 6.75
C GLN A 144 9.80 21.20 5.91
N LEU A 145 8.82 20.30 5.84
CA LEU A 145 7.55 20.53 5.14
C LEU A 145 6.73 21.64 5.81
N GLU A 146 6.67 21.67 7.13
CA GLU A 146 6.03 22.74 7.89
C GLU A 146 6.69 24.10 7.64
N ALA A 147 8.02 24.15 7.56
CA ALA A 147 8.77 25.36 7.22
C ALA A 147 8.50 25.82 5.77
N ILE A 148 8.24 24.90 4.84
CA ILE A 148 7.87 25.24 3.46
C ILE A 148 6.43 25.77 3.40
N ILE A 149 5.49 25.13 4.10
CA ILE A 149 4.08 25.56 4.15
C ILE A 149 3.95 26.92 4.82
N SER A 150 4.75 27.19 5.86
CA SER A 150 4.72 28.49 6.57
C SER A 150 5.37 29.63 5.78
N LYS A 151 6.15 29.36 4.75
CA LYS A 151 6.69 30.39 3.87
C LYS A 151 5.60 30.88 2.93
N THR A 152 5.20 32.15 3.11
CA THR A 152 4.37 32.84 2.14
C THR A 152 5.05 32.81 0.77
N TRP A 153 4.35 32.39 -0.25
CA TRP A 153 4.89 32.39 -1.61
C TRP A 153 5.32 33.81 -1.99
N GLY A 154 6.62 34.01 -2.27
CA GLY A 154 7.21 35.35 -2.45
C GLY A 154 6.56 36.20 -3.54
N LYS A 155 5.77 35.58 -4.43
CA LYS A 155 5.02 36.27 -5.50
C LYS A 155 3.51 36.40 -5.22
N GLU A 156 3.06 36.11 -4.01
CA GLU A 156 1.63 36.20 -3.67
C GLU A 156 1.10 37.63 -3.82
N ASN A 157 1.87 38.61 -3.42
CA ASN A 157 1.53 40.03 -3.55
C ASN A 157 1.47 40.47 -5.03
N GLU A 158 2.43 40.02 -5.84
CA GLU A 158 2.44 40.28 -7.29
C GLU A 158 1.21 39.67 -7.98
N LEU A 159 0.84 38.44 -7.61
CA LEU A 159 -0.37 37.79 -8.12
C LEU A 159 -1.65 38.53 -7.72
N LYS A 160 -1.75 39.00 -6.48
CA LYS A 160 -2.88 39.80 -6.02
C LYS A 160 -2.99 41.10 -6.80
N GLN A 161 -1.85 41.78 -7.04
CA GLN A 161 -1.80 43.02 -7.80
C GLN A 161 -2.25 42.81 -9.24
N LEU A 162 -1.69 41.82 -9.93
CA LEU A 162 -2.07 41.48 -11.30
C LEU A 162 -3.55 41.08 -11.45
N LYS A 163 -4.10 40.35 -10.48
CA LYS A 163 -5.54 40.05 -10.45
C LYS A 163 -6.39 41.33 -10.28
N SER A 164 -5.96 42.26 -9.44
CA SER A 164 -6.63 43.54 -9.26
C SER A 164 -6.59 44.40 -10.53
N GLU A 165 -5.44 44.46 -11.20
CA GLU A 165 -5.26 45.18 -12.48
C GLU A 165 -6.12 44.56 -13.58
N LEU A 166 -6.15 43.23 -13.69
CA LEU A 166 -7.00 42.51 -14.65
C LEU A 166 -8.48 42.89 -14.44
N THR A 167 -8.96 42.81 -13.19
CA THR A 167 -10.34 43.17 -12.85
C THR A 167 -10.66 44.65 -13.20
N SER A 168 -9.70 45.54 -12.99
CA SER A 168 -9.88 46.98 -13.33
C SER A 168 -9.95 47.20 -14.84
N LEU A 169 -9.13 46.49 -15.61
CA LEU A 169 -9.13 46.51 -17.07
C LEU A 169 -10.43 45.93 -17.65
N ASP A 170 -10.90 44.81 -17.13
CA ASP A 170 -12.18 44.21 -17.53
C ASP A 170 -13.36 45.18 -17.33
N ARG A 171 -13.37 45.89 -16.19
CA ARG A 171 -14.40 46.93 -15.92
C ARG A 171 -14.31 48.08 -16.92
N LYS A 172 -13.10 48.54 -17.29
CA LYS A 172 -12.92 49.60 -18.28
C LYS A 172 -13.39 49.15 -19.67
N ILE A 173 -12.99 47.96 -20.10
CA ILE A 173 -13.43 47.39 -21.37
C ILE A 173 -14.95 47.26 -21.40
N THR A 174 -15.56 46.74 -20.33
CA THR A 174 -17.03 46.64 -20.28
C THR A 174 -17.71 47.97 -20.32
N ALA A 175 -17.15 49.00 -19.67
CA ALA A 175 -17.70 50.36 -19.71
C ALA A 175 -17.53 51.05 -21.08
N GLU A 176 -16.44 50.80 -21.79
CA GLU A 176 -16.20 51.35 -23.14
C GLU A 176 -17.04 50.66 -24.22
N LEU A 177 -17.29 49.34 -24.06
CA LEU A 177 -18.12 48.56 -24.96
C LEU A 177 -19.63 48.65 -24.66
N ALA A 178 -20.01 49.22 -23.50
CA ALA A 178 -21.40 49.44 -23.23
C ALA A 178 -21.99 50.41 -24.25
N PRO A 179 -23.11 50.09 -24.95
CA PRO A 179 -23.72 50.96 -25.94
C PRO A 179 -24.08 52.27 -25.24
N LYS A 180 -23.58 53.41 -25.80
CA LYS A 180 -24.00 54.72 -25.37
C LYS A 180 -25.49 54.81 -25.67
N HIS A 181 -26.32 54.82 -24.64
CA HIS A 181 -27.72 55.08 -24.75
C HIS A 181 -27.86 56.55 -25.16
N ASP A 182 -28.15 56.79 -26.45
CA ASP A 182 -28.64 58.07 -26.90
C ASP A 182 -30.01 58.31 -26.18
N GLU A 183 -30.06 59.34 -25.37
CA GLU A 183 -31.30 59.85 -24.79
C GLU A 183 -32.14 60.44 -25.90
N ASN A 184 -32.93 59.60 -26.58
CA ASN A 184 -34.20 60.08 -27.16
C ASN A 184 -35.09 58.90 -27.54
N ASP A 185 -36.19 58.87 -26.97
CA ASP A 185 -37.52 58.42 -27.40
C ASP A 185 -38.14 57.35 -26.49
N GLY A 186 -39.21 57.72 -25.85
CA GLY A 186 -40.08 56.89 -25.07
C GLY A 186 -40.88 55.96 -25.98
N THR A 187 -40.97 54.71 -25.60
CA THR A 187 -42.21 53.91 -25.62
C THR A 187 -41.91 52.51 -25.05
N GLU A 188 -42.84 52.07 -24.26
CA GLU A 188 -42.94 50.78 -23.61
C GLU A 188 -42.50 49.59 -24.44
N ASN A 189 -41.71 48.66 -23.88
CA ASN A 189 -42.20 47.25 -23.83
C ASN A 189 -41.42 46.39 -22.82
N LYS A 190 -42.21 45.68 -22.03
CA LYS A 190 -41.78 44.59 -21.20
C LYS A 190 -41.22 43.44 -22.02
N GLN A 191 -40.23 42.82 -21.46
CA GLN A 191 -39.69 41.45 -21.65
C GLN A 191 -38.23 41.46 -22.03
N GLU A 192 -37.43 41.12 -21.03
CA GLU A 192 -36.44 40.02 -21.05
C GLU A 192 -35.56 40.08 -19.83
N GLN A 193 -36.12 39.59 -18.77
CA GLN A 193 -35.43 39.22 -17.55
C GLN A 193 -35.14 37.74 -17.65
N SER A 194 -34.03 37.33 -18.26
CA SER A 194 -33.54 35.95 -18.23
C SER A 194 -32.22 35.79 -18.98
N GLN A 195 -31.10 36.29 -18.47
CA GLN A 195 -29.76 35.81 -18.87
C GLN A 195 -28.63 36.36 -17.98
N GLN A 196 -28.87 36.51 -16.67
CA GLN A 196 -27.80 36.90 -15.75
C GLN A 196 -27.67 35.98 -14.53
N SER A 197 -27.90 34.66 -14.73
CA SER A 197 -27.84 33.68 -13.65
C SER A 197 -26.93 32.50 -13.93
N GLN A 198 -25.94 32.58 -14.81
CA GLN A 198 -25.06 31.46 -15.10
C GLN A 198 -23.56 31.67 -14.86
N LEU A 199 -23.15 32.81 -14.28
CA LEU A 199 -21.72 33.02 -13.99
C LEU A 199 -21.37 32.99 -12.49
N ASP A 200 -22.34 32.92 -11.58
CA ASP A 200 -22.08 32.86 -10.13
C ASP A 200 -22.05 31.46 -9.51
N VAL A 201 -22.12 30.39 -10.30
CA VAL A 201 -22.15 28.99 -9.78
C VAL A 201 -20.78 28.31 -9.77
N ILE A 202 -19.72 28.95 -10.25
CA ILE A 202 -18.39 28.32 -10.30
C ILE A 202 -17.49 28.72 -9.12
N SER A 203 -17.91 29.65 -8.25
CA SER A 203 -17.05 30.17 -7.17
C SER A 203 -17.33 29.66 -5.76
N MET A 204 -18.27 28.74 -5.56
CA MET A 204 -18.53 28.18 -4.21
C MET A 204 -18.65 26.66 -4.21
N LYS A 205 -17.55 25.97 -4.51
CA LYS A 205 -17.43 24.54 -4.18
C LYS A 205 -15.97 24.12 -3.95
N ALA A 206 -15.37 24.70 -2.94
CA ALA A 206 -14.09 24.24 -2.41
C ALA A 206 -14.10 24.46 -0.90
N ASP A 207 -14.91 23.69 -0.18
CA ASP A 207 -14.74 23.41 1.25
C ASP A 207 -15.74 22.34 1.65
N SER A 208 -15.37 21.10 1.42
CA SER A 208 -15.87 19.95 2.18
C SER A 208 -14.77 18.90 2.19
N PRO A 209 -14.28 18.49 3.37
CA PRO A 209 -13.26 17.44 3.44
C PRO A 209 -13.88 16.10 2.99
N PRO A 210 -13.17 15.29 2.19
CA PRO A 210 -13.65 13.98 1.83
C PRO A 210 -13.68 13.09 3.08
N SER A 211 -14.83 12.51 3.34
CA SER A 211 -15.04 11.45 4.32
C SER A 211 -14.00 10.36 4.14
N SER A 212 -13.35 10.03 5.25
CA SER A 212 -12.39 8.97 5.42
C SER A 212 -12.97 7.60 5.03
N GLN A 213 -12.74 7.17 3.80
CA GLN A 213 -12.72 5.76 3.47
C GLN A 213 -11.31 5.25 3.82
N SER A 214 -11.26 4.33 4.77
CA SER A 214 -10.07 3.62 5.20
C SER A 214 -9.46 2.85 4.03
N GLN A 215 -8.53 3.49 3.31
CA GLN A 215 -7.63 2.78 2.42
C GLN A 215 -6.52 2.18 3.27
N GLN A 216 -6.51 0.85 3.36
CA GLN A 216 -5.38 0.10 3.85
C GLN A 216 -4.15 0.47 3.01
N PRO A 217 -2.98 0.71 3.61
CA PRO A 217 -1.78 1.05 2.86
C PRO A 217 -1.39 -0.10 1.93
N SER A 218 -1.42 0.15 0.64
CA SER A 218 -0.87 -0.75 -0.37
C SER A 218 0.62 -0.94 -0.09
N MET A 219 1.03 -2.19 0.02
CA MET A 219 2.40 -2.62 0.25
C MET A 219 3.33 -2.08 -0.84
N VAL A 220 4.35 -1.38 -0.38
CA VAL A 220 5.46 -0.88 -1.21
C VAL A 220 6.14 -2.06 -1.91
N ALA A 221 6.25 -1.98 -3.24
CA ALA A 221 6.97 -2.92 -4.05
C ALA A 221 8.45 -3.01 -3.61
N GLU A 222 8.91 -4.23 -3.30
CA GLU A 222 10.34 -4.50 -3.08
C GLU A 222 11.15 -4.23 -4.37
N PRO A 223 12.37 -3.69 -4.27
CA PRO A 223 13.23 -3.52 -5.44
C PRO A 223 13.59 -4.91 -6.01
N LYS A 224 13.39 -5.08 -7.32
CA LYS A 224 13.76 -6.30 -8.06
C LYS A 224 15.26 -6.53 -7.92
N ALA A 225 15.63 -7.64 -7.28
CA ALA A 225 16.99 -8.13 -7.30
C ALA A 225 17.37 -8.51 -8.73
N VAL A 226 18.37 -7.83 -9.30
CA VAL A 226 18.95 -8.15 -10.60
C VAL A 226 19.89 -9.35 -10.39
N TYR A 227 19.45 -10.53 -10.79
CA TYR A 227 20.30 -11.72 -10.83
C TYR A 227 21.25 -11.62 -12.02
N HIS A 228 22.52 -11.37 -11.74
CA HIS A 228 23.60 -11.59 -12.73
C HIS A 228 23.85 -13.08 -12.89
N HIS A 229 23.46 -13.63 -14.03
CA HIS A 229 23.88 -14.97 -14.46
C HIS A 229 25.38 -14.91 -14.79
N SER A 230 26.21 -15.47 -13.88
CA SER A 230 27.59 -15.78 -14.20
C SER A 230 27.63 -17.06 -15.02
N ALA A 231 27.90 -16.95 -16.30
CA ALA A 231 28.14 -18.07 -17.19
C ALA A 231 29.46 -18.75 -16.81
N ARG A 232 29.39 -19.94 -16.19
CA ARG A 232 30.54 -20.85 -16.04
C ARG A 232 30.82 -21.51 -17.38
N THR A 233 31.89 -21.09 -18.04
CA THR A 233 32.46 -21.77 -19.17
C THR A 233 33.14 -23.07 -18.71
N HIS A 234 32.58 -24.22 -19.10
CA HIS A 234 33.21 -25.51 -18.97
C HIS A 234 34.28 -25.67 -20.06
N THR A 235 35.53 -25.55 -19.66
CA THR A 235 36.66 -25.98 -20.51
C THR A 235 36.84 -27.48 -20.38
N SER A 236 36.43 -28.19 -21.40
CA SER A 236 36.69 -29.61 -21.54
C SER A 236 38.16 -29.81 -21.97
N ARG A 237 38.98 -30.40 -21.11
CA ARG A 237 40.30 -30.90 -21.47
C ARG A 237 40.18 -32.40 -21.81
N ARG A 238 40.35 -32.70 -23.07
CA ARG A 238 40.67 -34.07 -23.53
C ARG A 238 42.16 -34.34 -23.28
N ILE A 239 42.48 -35.39 -22.63
CA ILE A 239 43.62 -36.30 -22.88
C ILE A 239 43.11 -37.71 -22.63
#